data_51e645ef284725f6134602e8da738586
#
_entry.id   51e645ef284725f6134602e8da738586
#
_cell.length_a   1.000
_cell.length_b   1.000
_cell.length_c   1.000
_cell.angle_alpha   90.00
_cell.angle_beta   90.00
_cell.angle_gamma   90.00
#
_symmetry.space_group_name_H-M   'P 1'
#
loop_
_entity.id
_entity.type
_entity.pdbx_description
1 polymer ?
#
loop_
_entity_poly.entity_id
_entity_poly.type
_entity_poly.pdbx_seq_one_letter_code
_entity_poly.pdbx_strand_id
1 'polypeptide(L)'
;MRARLVMPILAAACVSLLSCDRVPTADRSPGRPSFITDGTLDGNAHPAVVLIIMDIAGKPAFRCSGTIIAPKLVLTAGHCAGEPGEFSGLRIFNEADVQHDPTYPNPGGPNTIEATAWHSHPLFTERAFFLHDVGVVLLSKAVKLSSSQYGKLPTQDQLDALKPSSATTFTAVGYGLQEINPAHIEAVRIRMFAEPHLIQINGGIVGDFSLLLSNNASTGGTCFGDSGGPNYLGTSNVIAGVTSFGLNGTCGGTGGVFRMDRENVLDFVGQYLK
;
A
#
# COMPACT_ATOMS: atom_id res chain seq x y z
N MET A 1 66.99 -66.48 -20.99
CA MET A 1 67.08 -65.08 -21.47
C MET A 1 65.78 -64.40 -21.16
N ARG A 2 65.80 -63.50 -20.14
CA ARG A 2 64.61 -62.76 -19.73
C ARG A 2 64.77 -61.25 -20.09
N ALA A 3 64.02 -60.83 -21.06
CA ALA A 3 64.02 -59.40 -21.45
C ALA A 3 63.22 -58.61 -20.42
N ARG A 4 63.82 -57.59 -19.82
CA ARG A 4 63.15 -56.62 -18.97
C ARG A 4 62.65 -55.48 -19.81
N LEU A 5 61.33 -55.32 -19.86
CA LEU A 5 60.62 -54.18 -20.47
C LEU A 5 60.64 -53.01 -19.50
N VAL A 6 61.30 -51.93 -19.84
CA VAL A 6 61.33 -50.71 -19.11
C VAL A 6 60.17 -49.79 -19.65
N MET A 7 59.22 -49.51 -18.80
CA MET A 7 58.11 -48.66 -19.18
C MET A 7 58.42 -47.20 -18.67
N PRO A 8 58.34 -46.20 -19.53
CA PRO A 8 58.53 -44.81 -19.08
C PRO A 8 57.27 -44.33 -18.40
N ILE A 9 57.47 -43.74 -17.17
CA ILE A 9 56.46 -43.08 -16.43
C ILE A 9 56.26 -41.71 -17.04
N LEU A 10 55.07 -41.49 -17.66
CA LEU A 10 54.62 -40.19 -18.13
C LEU A 10 54.05 -39.40 -16.93
N ALA A 11 54.79 -38.41 -16.45
CA ALA A 11 54.29 -37.47 -15.44
C ALA A 11 53.29 -36.52 -16.11
N ALA A 12 52.01 -36.74 -15.86
CA ALA A 12 50.96 -35.79 -16.20
C ALA A 12 50.96 -34.60 -15.21
N ALA A 13 51.43 -33.46 -15.67
CA ALA A 13 51.31 -32.19 -14.92
C ALA A 13 49.83 -31.76 -14.95
N CYS A 14 49.13 -31.92 -13.82
CA CYS A 14 47.84 -31.29 -13.60
C CYS A 14 48.04 -29.77 -13.41
N VAL A 15 47.82 -29.01 -14.48
CA VAL A 15 47.62 -27.57 -14.40
C VAL A 15 46.22 -27.34 -13.87
N SER A 16 46.09 -27.14 -12.57
CA SER A 16 44.86 -26.64 -11.93
C SER A 16 44.64 -25.20 -12.35
N LEU A 17 43.79 -25.00 -13.37
CA LEU A 17 43.18 -23.72 -13.67
C LEU A 17 42.28 -23.35 -12.50
N LEU A 18 42.81 -22.56 -11.55
CA LEU A 18 42.01 -21.78 -10.60
C LEU A 18 41.30 -20.68 -11.40
N SER A 19 40.18 -21.05 -12.05
CA SER A 19 39.18 -20.11 -12.53
C SER A 19 38.49 -19.58 -11.26
N CYS A 20 38.96 -18.45 -10.74
CA CYS A 20 38.15 -17.64 -9.87
C CYS A 20 37.01 -17.10 -10.72
N ASP A 21 35.90 -17.80 -10.74
CA ASP A 21 34.62 -17.20 -11.08
C ASP A 21 34.37 -16.07 -10.09
N ARG A 22 34.73 -14.88 -10.51
CA ARG A 22 34.19 -13.67 -9.90
C ARG A 22 32.72 -13.71 -10.21
N VAL A 23 31.91 -14.21 -9.27
CA VAL A 23 30.49 -13.87 -9.19
C VAL A 23 30.46 -12.36 -9.31
N PRO A 24 29.79 -11.77 -10.31
CA PRO A 24 29.61 -10.33 -10.34
C PRO A 24 28.92 -9.98 -9.02
N THR A 25 29.67 -9.38 -8.10
CA THR A 25 29.04 -8.66 -7.01
C THR A 25 28.22 -7.59 -7.70
N ALA A 26 26.91 -7.81 -7.78
CA ALA A 26 25.99 -6.77 -8.16
C ALA A 26 26.40 -5.56 -7.34
N ASP A 27 26.80 -4.51 -8.01
CA ASP A 27 27.17 -3.23 -7.43
C ASP A 27 25.94 -2.79 -6.64
N ARG A 28 25.93 -3.09 -5.34
CA ARG A 28 24.99 -2.52 -4.41
C ARG A 28 25.45 -1.08 -4.24
N SER A 29 25.09 -0.24 -5.20
CA SER A 29 24.86 1.16 -4.94
C SER A 29 24.07 1.20 -3.64
N PRO A 30 24.41 2.09 -2.66
CA PRO A 30 23.66 2.19 -1.42
C PRO A 30 22.19 2.35 -1.83
N GLY A 31 21.45 1.23 -1.74
CA GLY A 31 20.21 1.04 -2.41
C GLY A 31 19.24 2.10 -1.93
N ARG A 32 18.53 2.73 -2.87
CA ARG A 32 17.25 3.31 -2.54
C ARG A 32 16.52 2.27 -1.69
N PRO A 33 16.11 2.60 -0.47
CA PRO A 33 15.25 1.70 0.29
C PRO A 33 14.02 1.42 -0.58
N SER A 34 13.74 0.15 -0.83
CA SER A 34 12.53 -0.30 -1.53
C SER A 34 11.37 -0.24 -0.54
N PHE A 35 10.39 0.65 -0.76
CA PHE A 35 9.34 0.96 0.22
C PHE A 35 7.99 1.15 -0.49
N ILE A 36 6.88 0.82 0.11
CA ILE A 36 5.70 0.20 -0.51
C ILE A 36 6.30 -0.84 -1.44
N THR A 37 6.08 -2.09 -1.44
CA THR A 37 6.96 -3.03 -2.16
C THR A 37 7.58 -2.37 -3.42
N ASP A 38 8.87 -2.07 -3.41
CA ASP A 38 9.60 -1.33 -4.48
C ASP A 38 9.14 0.13 -4.74
N GLY A 39 8.59 0.83 -3.73
CA GLY A 39 8.15 2.23 -3.84
C GLY A 39 9.24 3.27 -3.55
N THR A 40 8.82 4.52 -3.44
CA THR A 40 9.66 5.70 -3.21
C THR A 40 9.19 6.45 -1.95
N LEU A 41 10.12 7.05 -1.21
CA LEU A 41 9.79 7.95 -0.10
C LEU A 41 8.92 9.10 -0.60
N ASP A 42 7.76 9.27 0.04
CA ASP A 42 6.80 10.34 -0.31
C ASP A 42 7.30 11.73 0.10
N GLY A 43 8.08 11.79 1.16
CA GLY A 43 8.40 13.06 1.78
C GLY A 43 7.13 13.79 2.20
N ASN A 44 6.83 14.90 1.54
CA ASN A 44 5.58 15.63 1.77
C ASN A 44 4.81 15.90 0.45
N ALA A 45 4.93 15.01 -0.53
CA ALA A 45 4.23 15.13 -1.81
C ALA A 45 2.71 14.93 -1.66
N HIS A 46 2.30 14.01 -0.77
CA HIS A 46 0.88 13.68 -0.55
C HIS A 46 0.47 13.89 0.93
N PRO A 47 0.45 15.14 1.43
CA PRO A 47 0.20 15.42 2.86
C PRO A 47 -1.22 15.09 3.33
N ALA A 48 -2.14 14.81 2.41
CA ALA A 48 -3.48 14.32 2.74
C ALA A 48 -3.50 12.85 3.17
N VAL A 49 -2.45 12.07 2.87
CA VAL A 49 -2.41 10.65 3.23
C VAL A 49 -1.91 10.49 4.66
N VAL A 50 -2.66 9.75 5.47
CA VAL A 50 -2.45 9.57 6.90
C VAL A 50 -2.35 8.11 7.29
N LEU A 51 -1.60 7.82 8.34
CA LEU A 51 -1.64 6.53 9.02
C LEU A 51 -2.83 6.49 9.98
N ILE A 52 -3.60 5.41 9.99
CA ILE A 52 -4.70 5.15 10.92
C ILE A 52 -4.27 4.04 11.88
N ILE A 53 -4.48 4.24 13.17
CA ILE A 53 -4.36 3.19 14.20
C ILE A 53 -5.74 2.87 14.74
N MET A 54 -6.07 1.59 14.80
CA MET A 54 -7.31 1.05 15.35
C MET A 54 -7.03 0.34 16.66
N ASP A 55 -7.83 0.63 17.69
CA ASP A 55 -7.70 0.04 19.01
C ASP A 55 -8.73 -1.07 19.23
N ILE A 56 -8.30 -2.17 19.87
CA ILE A 56 -9.18 -3.16 20.46
C ILE A 56 -8.98 -3.15 21.97
N ALA A 57 -10.07 -3.04 22.72
CA ALA A 57 -10.04 -2.96 24.19
C ALA A 57 -9.08 -1.86 24.71
N GLY A 58 -9.04 -0.70 24.02
CA GLY A 58 -8.22 0.44 24.37
C GLY A 58 -6.72 0.29 24.08
N LYS A 59 -6.32 -0.70 23.31
CA LYS A 59 -4.91 -0.92 22.93
C LYS A 59 -4.75 -0.93 21.42
N PRO A 60 -3.67 -0.32 20.89
CA PRO A 60 -3.33 -0.39 19.47
C PRO A 60 -3.26 -1.84 18.98
N ALA A 61 -4.07 -2.17 17.98
CA ALA A 61 -4.18 -3.54 17.45
C ALA A 61 -3.84 -3.62 15.96
N PHE A 62 -4.38 -2.69 15.17
CA PHE A 62 -4.21 -2.70 13.71
C PHE A 62 -3.80 -1.33 13.18
N ARG A 63 -3.32 -1.32 11.95
CA ARG A 63 -3.00 -0.09 11.22
C ARG A 63 -3.50 -0.17 9.79
N CYS A 64 -3.95 0.98 9.30
CA CYS A 64 -4.34 1.25 7.92
C CYS A 64 -3.75 2.58 7.45
N SER A 65 -3.99 2.89 6.20
CA SER A 65 -3.80 4.20 5.61
C SER A 65 -5.16 4.85 5.29
N GLY A 66 -5.18 6.14 5.07
CA GLY A 66 -6.39 6.86 4.67
C GLY A 66 -6.05 8.19 4.01
N THR A 67 -7.06 8.85 3.46
CA THR A 67 -6.90 10.14 2.76
C THR A 67 -7.83 11.19 3.35
N ILE A 68 -7.28 12.33 3.75
CA ILE A 68 -8.07 13.50 4.17
C ILE A 68 -8.75 14.08 2.94
N ILE A 69 -10.09 14.05 2.90
CA ILE A 69 -10.92 14.57 1.78
C ILE A 69 -11.68 15.85 2.17
N ALA A 70 -11.75 16.14 3.48
CA ALA A 70 -12.24 17.40 4.03
C ALA A 70 -11.54 17.67 5.38
N PRO A 71 -11.58 18.89 5.95
CA PRO A 71 -10.79 19.24 7.14
C PRO A 71 -10.91 18.29 8.33
N LYS A 72 -12.05 17.61 8.49
CA LYS A 72 -12.31 16.65 9.57
C LYS A 72 -12.74 15.28 9.08
N LEU A 73 -12.52 14.97 7.80
CA LEU A 73 -12.99 13.73 7.18
C LEU A 73 -11.85 13.00 6.50
N VAL A 74 -11.62 11.77 6.91
CA VAL A 74 -10.70 10.82 6.27
C VAL A 74 -11.50 9.75 5.57
N LEU A 75 -11.18 9.49 4.31
CA LEU A 75 -11.62 8.34 3.54
C LEU A 75 -10.66 7.17 3.76
N THR A 76 -11.18 5.97 3.95
CA THR A 76 -10.40 4.75 4.11
C THR A 76 -11.18 3.54 3.60
N ALA A 77 -10.67 2.32 3.80
CA ALA A 77 -11.40 1.09 3.50
C ALA A 77 -12.46 0.77 4.57
N GLY A 78 -13.46 -0.01 4.21
CA GLY A 78 -14.50 -0.48 5.14
C GLY A 78 -13.92 -1.33 6.26
N HIS A 79 -13.00 -2.27 5.93
CA HIS A 79 -12.33 -3.09 6.92
C HIS A 79 -11.39 -2.31 7.85
N CYS A 80 -11.01 -1.08 7.50
CA CYS A 80 -10.25 -0.17 8.37
C CYS A 80 -11.15 0.62 9.34
N ALA A 81 -12.42 0.81 8.99
CA ALA A 81 -13.43 1.36 9.89
C ALA A 81 -14.10 0.26 10.74
N GLY A 82 -14.09 -0.99 10.25
CA GLY A 82 -14.63 -2.16 10.92
C GLY A 82 -16.15 -2.24 10.97
N GLU A 83 -16.66 -3.34 11.48
CA GLU A 83 -18.09 -3.49 11.80
C GLU A 83 -18.44 -2.66 13.05
N PRO A 84 -19.70 -2.25 13.24
CA PRO A 84 -20.10 -1.47 14.41
C PRO A 84 -19.71 -2.15 15.74
N GLY A 85 -18.88 -1.45 16.53
CA GLY A 85 -18.42 -1.94 17.84
C GLY A 85 -17.14 -2.79 17.81
N GLU A 86 -16.58 -3.06 16.65
CA GLU A 86 -15.34 -3.83 16.53
C GLU A 86 -14.14 -3.08 17.14
N PHE A 87 -13.98 -1.81 16.82
CA PHE A 87 -12.89 -1.00 17.38
C PHE A 87 -13.37 -0.12 18.54
N SER A 88 -12.55 -0.04 19.58
CA SER A 88 -12.80 0.79 20.76
C SER A 88 -12.29 2.23 20.60
N GLY A 89 -11.48 2.50 19.59
CA GLY A 89 -10.93 3.83 19.27
C GLY A 89 -10.18 3.83 17.95
N LEU A 90 -10.20 4.97 17.27
CA LEU A 90 -9.37 5.26 16.10
C LEU A 90 -8.66 6.59 16.27
N ARG A 91 -7.47 6.71 15.70
CA ARG A 91 -6.71 7.97 15.58
C ARG A 91 -5.88 7.96 14.31
N ILE A 92 -5.53 9.13 13.86
CA ILE A 92 -4.62 9.32 12.73
C ILE A 92 -3.30 9.94 13.19
N PHE A 93 -2.25 9.64 12.43
CA PHE A 93 -0.98 10.36 12.40
C PHE A 93 -0.84 10.99 11.02
N ASN A 94 -0.63 12.31 10.98
CA ASN A 94 -0.66 13.08 9.73
C ASN A 94 0.71 13.53 9.21
N GLU A 95 1.78 13.03 9.79
CA GLU A 95 3.15 13.29 9.35
C GLU A 95 3.66 12.23 8.38
N ALA A 96 4.67 12.58 7.57
CA ALA A 96 5.25 11.65 6.62
C ALA A 96 6.08 10.55 7.31
N ASP A 97 6.76 10.88 8.40
CA ASP A 97 7.60 9.96 9.18
C ASP A 97 7.01 9.75 10.58
N VAL A 98 6.09 8.79 10.67
CA VAL A 98 5.48 8.38 11.93
C VAL A 98 6.40 7.46 12.74
N GLN A 99 7.42 6.87 12.12
CA GLN A 99 8.37 5.98 12.79
C GLN A 99 9.10 6.70 13.93
N HIS A 100 9.34 7.99 13.79
CA HIS A 100 10.05 8.80 14.76
C HIS A 100 9.12 9.69 15.63
N ASP A 101 7.79 9.56 15.51
CA ASP A 101 6.87 10.21 16.45
C ASP A 101 7.02 9.59 17.85
N PRO A 102 7.35 10.39 18.89
CA PRO A 102 7.61 9.86 20.23
C PRO A 102 6.39 9.24 20.91
N THR A 103 5.19 9.50 20.41
CA THR A 103 3.93 8.99 20.96
C THR A 103 3.40 7.76 20.23
N TYR A 104 3.88 7.50 19.01
CA TYR A 104 3.42 6.35 18.24
C TYR A 104 3.60 5.02 19.00
N PRO A 105 2.62 4.11 19.00
CA PRO A 105 1.29 4.19 18.36
C PRO A 105 0.19 4.78 19.27
N ASN A 106 0.53 5.43 20.38
CA ASN A 106 -0.40 5.92 21.39
C ASN A 106 -0.95 7.31 21.02
N PRO A 107 -2.09 7.74 21.62
CA PRO A 107 -2.65 9.07 21.44
C PRO A 107 -1.84 10.16 22.15
N GLY A 108 -2.15 11.44 21.85
CA GLY A 108 -1.68 12.60 22.61
C GLY A 108 -0.45 13.29 22.06
N GLY A 109 0.08 12.84 20.92
CA GLY A 109 1.19 13.52 20.24
C GLY A 109 0.75 14.77 19.47
N PRO A 110 1.73 15.61 19.04
CA PRO A 110 1.43 16.84 18.31
C PRO A 110 0.78 16.60 16.94
N ASN A 111 1.10 15.47 16.32
CA ASN A 111 0.63 15.08 14.99
C ASN A 111 -0.46 14.00 15.04
N THR A 112 -0.93 13.66 16.25
CA THR A 112 -1.99 12.67 16.47
C THR A 112 -3.34 13.38 16.60
N ILE A 113 -4.36 12.89 15.89
CA ILE A 113 -5.73 13.37 15.96
C ILE A 113 -6.67 12.20 16.21
N GLU A 114 -7.42 12.26 17.32
CA GLU A 114 -8.41 11.25 17.68
C GLU A 114 -9.62 11.35 16.75
N ALA A 115 -10.20 10.21 16.41
CA ALA A 115 -11.49 10.12 15.77
C ALA A 115 -12.62 10.37 16.78
N THR A 116 -13.68 11.04 16.35
CA THR A 116 -14.94 11.18 17.11
C THR A 116 -15.97 10.14 16.68
N ALA A 117 -15.88 9.65 15.44
CA ALA A 117 -16.70 8.59 14.91
C ALA A 117 -16.00 7.98 13.68
N TRP A 118 -16.39 6.76 13.33
CA TRP A 118 -15.97 6.08 12.11
C TRP A 118 -17.09 5.16 11.64
N HIS A 119 -17.22 5.01 10.34
CA HIS A 119 -18.30 4.25 9.72
C HIS A 119 -17.80 3.52 8.49
N SER A 120 -18.03 2.22 8.42
CA SER A 120 -17.96 1.46 7.19
C SER A 120 -19.26 1.63 6.38
N HIS A 121 -19.21 1.33 5.09
CA HIS A 121 -20.41 1.29 4.26
C HIS A 121 -21.48 0.38 4.90
N PRO A 122 -22.79 0.74 4.93
CA PRO A 122 -23.81 -0.05 5.63
C PRO A 122 -23.96 -1.50 5.16
N LEU A 123 -23.52 -1.81 3.94
CA LEU A 123 -23.49 -3.17 3.39
C LEU A 123 -22.12 -3.85 3.52
N PHE A 124 -21.16 -3.21 4.17
CA PHE A 124 -19.86 -3.81 4.47
C PHE A 124 -20.02 -5.00 5.42
N THR A 125 -19.30 -6.09 5.14
CA THR A 125 -19.15 -7.23 6.06
C THR A 125 -17.76 -7.83 5.91
N GLU A 126 -17.14 -8.26 7.00
CA GLU A 126 -15.86 -8.93 6.99
C GLU A 126 -15.83 -10.18 6.08
N ARG A 127 -16.96 -10.89 5.98
CA ARG A 127 -17.06 -12.09 5.14
C ARG A 127 -16.95 -11.80 3.63
N ALA A 128 -17.40 -10.62 3.18
CA ALA A 128 -17.40 -10.21 1.79
C ALA A 128 -16.84 -8.78 1.66
N PHE A 129 -15.77 -8.51 2.38
CA PHE A 129 -15.18 -7.18 2.56
C PHE A 129 -14.91 -6.47 1.23
N PHE A 130 -14.51 -7.21 0.19
CA PHE A 130 -14.20 -6.67 -1.14
C PHE A 130 -15.40 -6.09 -1.92
N LEU A 131 -16.66 -6.30 -1.45
CA LEU A 131 -17.87 -5.81 -2.15
C LEU A 131 -18.25 -4.37 -1.78
N HIS A 132 -18.00 -3.94 -0.55
CA HIS A 132 -18.38 -2.62 -0.03
C HIS A 132 -17.27 -2.04 0.84
N ASP A 133 -16.04 -2.20 0.43
CA ASP A 133 -14.85 -1.91 1.23
C ASP A 133 -14.50 -0.41 1.23
N VAL A 134 -15.43 0.40 1.71
CA VAL A 134 -15.24 1.84 1.90
C VAL A 134 -15.68 2.25 3.30
N GLY A 135 -14.91 3.13 3.92
CA GLY A 135 -15.16 3.68 5.25
C GLY A 135 -14.74 5.14 5.37
N VAL A 136 -15.25 5.79 6.39
CA VAL A 136 -14.92 7.17 6.73
C VAL A 136 -14.57 7.29 8.21
N VAL A 137 -13.65 8.21 8.53
CA VAL A 137 -13.27 8.55 9.91
C VAL A 137 -13.46 10.05 10.12
N LEU A 138 -14.25 10.42 11.13
CA LEU A 138 -14.50 11.81 11.52
C LEU A 138 -13.51 12.21 12.62
N LEU A 139 -12.80 13.30 12.41
CA LEU A 139 -11.74 13.76 13.30
C LEU A 139 -12.23 14.78 14.34
N SER A 140 -11.67 14.72 15.54
CA SER A 140 -11.91 15.67 16.61
C SER A 140 -11.40 17.08 16.27
N LYS A 141 -10.31 17.17 15.50
CA LYS A 141 -9.67 18.42 15.07
C LYS A 141 -9.51 18.45 13.56
N ALA A 142 -9.58 19.66 12.99
CA ALA A 142 -9.35 19.87 11.56
C ALA A 142 -7.87 19.76 11.21
N VAL A 143 -7.58 19.05 10.13
CA VAL A 143 -6.28 19.09 9.44
C VAL A 143 -6.34 20.21 8.40
N LYS A 144 -5.41 21.15 8.48
CA LYS A 144 -5.35 22.29 7.57
C LYS A 144 -4.43 21.98 6.40
N LEU A 145 -5.03 21.75 5.24
CA LEU A 145 -4.35 21.60 3.96
C LEU A 145 -4.81 22.71 3.01
N SER A 146 -4.05 22.99 1.96
CA SER A 146 -4.56 23.80 0.84
C SER A 146 -5.65 23.01 0.10
N SER A 147 -6.57 23.70 -0.57
CA SER A 147 -7.68 23.07 -1.30
C SER A 147 -7.22 22.09 -2.39
N SER A 148 -6.03 22.30 -2.92
CA SER A 148 -5.42 21.41 -3.92
C SER A 148 -4.80 20.14 -3.34
N GLN A 149 -4.59 20.07 -2.03
CA GLN A 149 -3.95 18.95 -1.37
C GLN A 149 -4.95 17.90 -0.86
N TYR A 150 -6.20 18.27 -0.59
CA TYR A 150 -7.22 17.31 -0.21
C TYR A 150 -7.44 16.29 -1.32
N GLY A 151 -7.65 15.02 -0.95
CA GLY A 151 -8.12 14.01 -1.88
C GLY A 151 -9.50 14.38 -2.44
N LYS A 152 -9.74 14.07 -3.70
CA LYS A 152 -11.01 14.33 -4.39
C LYS A 152 -11.68 13.02 -4.79
N LEU A 153 -12.99 12.95 -4.64
CA LEU A 153 -13.76 11.86 -5.19
C LEU A 153 -13.82 11.97 -6.73
N PRO A 154 -13.85 10.84 -7.43
CA PRO A 154 -14.13 10.83 -8.87
C PRO A 154 -15.59 11.24 -9.14
N THR A 155 -15.91 11.52 -10.39
CA THR A 155 -17.30 11.56 -10.84
C THR A 155 -17.84 10.15 -11.00
N GLN A 156 -19.17 9.98 -10.96
CA GLN A 156 -19.81 8.68 -11.17
C GLN A 156 -19.35 8.06 -12.49
N ASP A 157 -19.02 6.77 -12.43
CA ASP A 157 -18.58 5.93 -13.55
C ASP A 157 -17.35 6.43 -14.32
N GLN A 158 -16.58 7.35 -13.72
CA GLN A 158 -15.41 7.97 -14.36
C GLN A 158 -14.37 6.93 -14.82
N LEU A 159 -14.25 5.83 -14.11
CA LEU A 159 -13.24 4.82 -14.39
C LEU A 159 -13.64 3.82 -15.48
N ASP A 160 -14.91 3.77 -15.90
CA ASP A 160 -15.40 2.80 -16.89
C ASP A 160 -14.71 2.95 -18.26
N ALA A 161 -14.25 4.15 -18.59
CA ALA A 161 -13.55 4.42 -19.83
C ALA A 161 -12.09 3.93 -19.84
N LEU A 162 -11.54 3.58 -18.68
CA LEU A 162 -10.14 3.14 -18.57
C LEU A 162 -9.93 1.79 -19.25
N LYS A 163 -8.76 1.59 -19.81
CA LYS A 163 -8.35 0.32 -20.42
C LYS A 163 -7.10 -0.21 -19.73
N PRO A 164 -7.04 -1.52 -19.43
CA PRO A 164 -5.84 -2.17 -18.95
C PRO A 164 -4.65 -1.89 -19.87
N SER A 165 -3.60 -1.29 -19.32
CA SER A 165 -2.40 -0.90 -20.05
C SER A 165 -1.32 -0.43 -19.09
N SER A 166 -0.06 -0.60 -19.46
CA SER A 166 1.07 0.01 -18.74
C SER A 166 1.07 1.55 -18.80
N ALA A 167 0.32 2.15 -19.71
CA ALA A 167 0.13 3.61 -19.79
C ALA A 167 -1.01 4.13 -18.90
N THR A 168 -1.89 3.25 -18.40
CA THR A 168 -2.95 3.63 -17.46
C THR A 168 -2.41 3.51 -16.04
N THR A 169 -1.79 4.57 -15.55
CA THR A 169 -1.07 4.59 -14.27
C THR A 169 -1.89 5.19 -13.14
N PHE A 170 -1.48 4.83 -11.92
CA PHE A 170 -2.03 5.34 -10.66
C PHE A 170 -0.88 5.75 -9.76
N THR A 171 -1.15 6.57 -8.75
CA THR A 171 -0.22 6.83 -7.65
C THR A 171 -0.81 6.24 -6.38
N ALA A 172 -0.26 5.12 -5.93
CA ALA A 172 -0.63 4.47 -4.68
C ALA A 172 0.21 5.05 -3.54
N VAL A 173 -0.41 5.46 -2.43
CA VAL A 173 0.30 6.08 -1.30
C VAL A 173 -0.15 5.47 0.02
N GLY A 174 0.80 5.19 0.91
CA GLY A 174 0.45 4.64 2.22
C GLY A 174 1.62 4.45 3.18
N TYR A 175 1.37 3.69 4.25
CA TYR A 175 2.31 3.40 5.34
C TYR A 175 2.45 1.87 5.59
N GLY A 176 2.20 1.08 4.57
CA GLY A 176 2.24 -0.37 4.63
C GLY A 176 3.63 -0.97 4.72
N LEU A 177 3.70 -2.29 4.64
CA LEU A 177 4.95 -3.04 4.60
C LEU A 177 5.72 -2.72 3.32
N GLN A 178 7.02 -2.57 3.47
CA GLN A 178 7.92 -2.25 2.38
C GLN A 178 8.52 -3.50 1.74
N GLU A 179 8.80 -4.51 2.54
CA GLU A 179 9.26 -5.80 2.06
C GLU A 179 8.61 -6.92 2.86
N ILE A 180 8.20 -7.97 2.17
CA ILE A 180 7.72 -9.21 2.77
C ILE A 180 8.23 -10.39 1.95
N ASN A 181 9.20 -11.10 2.53
CA ASN A 181 9.69 -12.37 2.04
C ASN A 181 9.95 -13.33 3.23
N PRO A 182 10.13 -14.63 2.99
CA PRO A 182 10.29 -15.58 4.09
C PRO A 182 11.47 -15.31 5.03
N ALA A 183 12.46 -14.54 4.58
CA ALA A 183 13.68 -14.24 5.33
C ALA A 183 13.70 -12.84 5.93
N HIS A 184 12.86 -11.92 5.44
CA HIS A 184 12.89 -10.52 5.84
C HIS A 184 11.53 -9.84 5.71
N ILE A 185 11.16 -9.05 6.72
CA ILE A 185 9.98 -8.18 6.71
C ILE A 185 10.45 -6.78 7.08
N GLU A 186 10.24 -5.82 6.18
CA GLU A 186 10.48 -4.41 6.48
C GLU A 186 9.16 -3.67 6.67
N ALA A 187 9.04 -2.94 7.77
CA ALA A 187 7.77 -2.38 8.24
C ALA A 187 7.96 -1.00 8.91
N VAL A 188 8.75 -0.11 8.32
CA VAL A 188 8.86 1.27 8.84
C VAL A 188 7.55 2.03 8.60
N ARG A 189 7.23 3.01 9.47
CA ARG A 189 6.00 3.81 9.42
C ARG A 189 6.31 5.16 8.80
N ILE A 190 6.79 5.12 7.56
CA ILE A 190 7.11 6.30 6.74
C ILE A 190 6.21 6.25 5.52
N ARG A 191 5.63 7.39 5.16
CA ARG A 191 4.76 7.50 3.99
C ARG A 191 5.55 7.29 2.70
N MET A 192 5.03 6.40 1.87
CA MET A 192 5.65 6.00 0.61
C MET A 192 4.65 6.10 -0.51
N PHE A 193 5.13 6.12 -1.76
CA PHE A 193 4.28 5.98 -2.94
C PHE A 193 4.89 5.03 -3.98
N ALA A 194 4.02 4.47 -4.80
CA ALA A 194 4.33 3.64 -5.97
C ALA A 194 3.48 4.07 -7.16
N GLU A 195 3.90 3.69 -8.36
CA GLU A 195 3.21 4.05 -9.60
C GLU A 195 2.71 2.80 -10.37
N PRO A 196 1.78 2.04 -9.79
CA PRO A 196 1.22 0.87 -10.45
C PRO A 196 0.39 1.26 -11.67
N HIS A 197 0.22 0.28 -12.58
CA HIS A 197 -0.65 0.44 -13.74
C HIS A 197 -1.83 -0.53 -13.70
N LEU A 198 -2.87 -0.23 -14.50
CA LEU A 198 -4.11 -1.00 -14.55
C LEU A 198 -3.90 -2.35 -15.21
N ILE A 199 -4.24 -3.43 -14.49
CA ILE A 199 -4.23 -4.81 -14.97
C ILE A 199 -5.65 -5.27 -15.35
N GLN A 200 -6.65 -4.93 -14.53
CA GLN A 200 -8.03 -5.36 -14.77
C GLN A 200 -9.04 -4.36 -14.21
N ILE A 201 -10.15 -4.19 -14.94
CA ILE A 201 -11.32 -3.38 -14.58
C ILE A 201 -12.53 -3.96 -15.30
N ASN A 202 -13.74 -3.72 -14.79
CA ASN A 202 -15.03 -4.02 -15.45
C ASN A 202 -15.16 -5.49 -15.82
N GLY A 203 -15.11 -6.37 -14.86
CA GLY A 203 -15.37 -7.79 -15.04
C GLY A 203 -14.30 -8.71 -14.47
N GLY A 204 -14.43 -9.99 -14.74
CA GLY A 204 -13.56 -11.02 -14.20
C GLY A 204 -13.62 -11.09 -12.67
N ILE A 205 -12.46 -11.23 -12.03
CA ILE A 205 -12.36 -11.35 -10.57
C ILE A 205 -12.71 -10.05 -9.83
N VAL A 206 -12.60 -8.90 -10.47
CA VAL A 206 -12.84 -7.59 -9.83
C VAL A 206 -14.31 -7.12 -9.97
N GLY A 207 -15.11 -7.80 -10.78
CA GLY A 207 -16.47 -7.33 -11.05
C GLY A 207 -16.50 -5.91 -11.59
N ASP A 208 -17.49 -5.13 -11.18
CA ASP A 208 -17.65 -3.71 -11.46
C ASP A 208 -17.27 -2.81 -10.26
N PHE A 209 -16.83 -3.42 -9.16
CA PHE A 209 -16.59 -2.74 -7.87
C PHE A 209 -15.11 -2.59 -7.51
N SER A 210 -14.17 -3.22 -8.23
CA SER A 210 -12.76 -3.16 -7.92
C SER A 210 -11.88 -3.01 -9.17
N LEU A 211 -10.60 -2.74 -8.93
CA LEU A 211 -9.51 -2.74 -9.91
C LEU A 211 -8.44 -3.74 -9.47
N LEU A 212 -7.71 -4.31 -10.41
CA LEU A 212 -6.37 -4.88 -10.14
C LEU A 212 -5.30 -3.95 -10.72
N LEU A 213 -4.36 -3.59 -9.89
CA LEU A 213 -3.18 -2.82 -10.24
C LEU A 213 -1.93 -3.71 -10.16
N SER A 214 -0.90 -3.37 -10.93
CA SER A 214 0.38 -4.08 -10.88
C SER A 214 1.05 -3.92 -9.51
N ASN A 215 1.79 -4.94 -9.08
CA ASN A 215 2.64 -4.90 -7.91
C ASN A 215 3.89 -5.73 -8.17
N ASN A 216 4.96 -5.09 -8.59
CA ASN A 216 6.21 -5.75 -8.97
C ASN A 216 7.40 -4.78 -8.84
N ALA A 217 8.61 -5.29 -8.95
CA ALA A 217 9.84 -4.53 -8.78
C ALA A 217 10.01 -3.31 -9.72
N SER A 218 9.25 -3.23 -10.81
CA SER A 218 9.34 -2.11 -11.75
C SER A 218 8.33 -0.99 -11.46
N THR A 219 7.19 -1.32 -10.83
CA THR A 219 6.10 -0.37 -10.57
C THR A 219 5.91 -0.10 -9.09
N GLY A 220 6.45 -0.97 -8.24
CA GLY A 220 6.03 -1.05 -6.85
C GLY A 220 4.56 -1.46 -6.74
N GLY A 221 4.01 -1.35 -5.54
CA GLY A 221 2.60 -1.62 -5.28
C GLY A 221 2.28 -1.67 -3.78
N THR A 222 1.01 -1.88 -3.46
CA THR A 222 0.51 -1.83 -2.09
C THR A 222 0.68 -3.15 -1.33
N CYS A 223 0.85 -3.08 0.00
CA CYS A 223 0.99 -4.22 0.88
C CYS A 223 0.21 -4.03 2.19
N PHE A 224 0.39 -4.93 3.15
CA PHE A 224 -0.29 -4.86 4.45
C PHE A 224 0.02 -3.55 5.20
N GLY A 225 -1.03 -2.81 5.55
CA GLY A 225 -0.96 -1.49 6.17
C GLY A 225 -1.18 -0.33 5.20
N ASP A 226 -1.14 -0.57 3.87
CA ASP A 226 -1.61 0.39 2.87
C ASP A 226 -3.12 0.36 2.69
N SER A 227 -3.80 -0.62 3.26
CA SER A 227 -5.27 -0.75 3.33
C SER A 227 -5.93 0.59 3.60
N GLY A 228 -6.91 0.98 2.78
CA GLY A 228 -7.62 2.26 2.87
C GLY A 228 -6.85 3.47 2.32
N GLY A 229 -5.55 3.33 2.03
CA GLY A 229 -4.76 4.36 1.35
C GLY A 229 -5.23 4.58 -0.09
N PRO A 230 -5.01 5.78 -0.64
CA PRO A 230 -5.50 6.11 -1.96
C PRO A 230 -4.68 5.45 -3.06
N ASN A 231 -5.38 5.16 -4.16
CA ASN A 231 -4.80 4.97 -5.47
C ASN A 231 -5.34 6.12 -6.34
N TYR A 232 -4.54 7.16 -6.47
CA TYR A 232 -4.90 8.34 -7.25
C TYR A 232 -4.84 8.04 -8.75
N LEU A 233 -5.71 8.65 -9.54
CA LEU A 233 -5.72 8.51 -11.00
C LEU A 233 -4.57 9.31 -11.62
N GLY A 234 -3.59 8.61 -12.18
CA GLY A 234 -2.35 9.20 -12.68
C GLY A 234 -1.63 9.98 -11.57
N THR A 235 -1.25 11.22 -11.86
CA THR A 235 -0.62 12.17 -10.93
C THR A 235 -1.59 13.18 -10.33
N SER A 236 -2.90 12.97 -10.49
CA SER A 236 -3.94 13.84 -9.94
C SER A 236 -4.16 13.55 -8.44
N ASN A 237 -5.01 14.34 -7.79
CA ASN A 237 -5.50 14.03 -6.44
C ASN A 237 -6.91 13.38 -6.44
N VAL A 238 -7.37 12.88 -7.60
CA VAL A 238 -8.62 12.13 -7.71
C VAL A 238 -8.38 10.69 -7.24
N ILE A 239 -9.08 10.28 -6.20
CA ILE A 239 -8.97 8.95 -5.59
C ILE A 239 -9.78 7.97 -6.46
N ALA A 240 -9.12 7.28 -7.37
CA ALA A 240 -9.76 6.24 -8.19
C ALA A 240 -10.29 5.09 -7.34
N GLY A 241 -9.57 4.75 -6.28
CA GLY A 241 -9.99 3.74 -5.33
C GLY A 241 -9.13 3.71 -4.08
N VAL A 242 -9.54 2.92 -3.10
CA VAL A 242 -8.81 2.66 -1.87
C VAL A 242 -8.21 1.26 -1.90
N THR A 243 -7.01 1.10 -1.39
CA THR A 243 -6.35 -0.21 -1.26
C THR A 243 -7.20 -1.14 -0.42
N SER A 244 -7.51 -2.33 -0.93
CA SER A 244 -8.50 -3.23 -0.34
C SER A 244 -7.96 -4.63 -0.07
N PHE A 245 -7.41 -5.32 -1.07
CA PHE A 245 -6.99 -6.72 -0.92
C PHE A 245 -5.74 -7.05 -1.73
N GLY A 246 -5.04 -8.10 -1.30
CA GLY A 246 -3.98 -8.75 -2.07
C GLY A 246 -4.41 -10.12 -2.52
N LEU A 247 -3.90 -10.60 -3.67
CA LEU A 247 -4.17 -11.96 -4.14
C LEU A 247 -3.24 -13.01 -3.52
N ASN A 248 -2.23 -12.57 -2.78
CA ASN A 248 -1.29 -13.47 -2.07
C ASN A 248 -0.70 -12.78 -0.83
N GLY A 249 -0.09 -13.59 0.04
CA GLY A 249 0.49 -13.15 1.30
C GLY A 249 1.85 -12.46 1.18
N THR A 250 2.42 -12.33 -0.02
CA THR A 250 3.72 -11.68 -0.26
C THR A 250 3.58 -10.33 -0.96
N CYS A 251 2.34 -9.87 -1.20
CA CYS A 251 2.01 -8.63 -1.90
C CYS A 251 2.51 -8.56 -3.36
N GLY A 252 3.12 -9.61 -3.92
CA GLY A 252 3.65 -9.59 -5.27
C GLY A 252 2.60 -9.82 -6.36
N GLY A 253 2.88 -9.31 -7.57
CA GLY A 253 2.07 -9.51 -8.76
C GLY A 253 0.97 -8.47 -8.95
N THR A 254 -0.05 -8.43 -8.10
CA THR A 254 -1.17 -7.49 -8.21
C THR A 254 -1.71 -7.07 -6.85
N GLY A 255 -2.17 -5.82 -6.76
CA GLY A 255 -2.93 -5.27 -5.64
C GLY A 255 -4.39 -5.01 -6.01
N GLY A 256 -5.32 -5.35 -5.12
CA GLY A 256 -6.74 -5.09 -5.28
C GLY A 256 -7.15 -3.74 -4.70
N VAL A 257 -7.92 -2.98 -5.47
CA VAL A 257 -8.34 -1.61 -5.14
C VAL A 257 -9.85 -1.52 -5.27
N PHE A 258 -10.54 -1.11 -4.21
CA PHE A 258 -11.98 -0.88 -4.24
C PHE A 258 -12.29 0.48 -4.89
N ARG A 259 -13.14 0.49 -5.91
CA ARG A 259 -13.45 1.68 -6.73
C ARG A 259 -14.25 2.71 -5.97
N MET A 260 -13.93 3.98 -6.19
CA MET A 260 -14.62 5.10 -5.54
C MET A 260 -15.67 5.79 -6.42
N ASP A 261 -15.77 5.43 -7.71
CA ASP A 261 -16.66 6.09 -8.66
C ASP A 261 -18.05 5.46 -8.81
N ARG A 262 -18.40 4.49 -7.96
CA ARG A 262 -19.74 3.90 -7.99
C ARG A 262 -20.74 4.75 -7.20
N GLU A 263 -21.98 4.85 -7.71
CA GLU A 263 -23.05 5.68 -7.16
C GLU A 263 -23.23 5.45 -5.64
N ASN A 264 -23.41 4.19 -5.23
CA ASN A 264 -23.59 3.84 -3.83
C ASN A 264 -22.42 4.23 -2.94
N VAL A 265 -21.20 4.23 -3.47
CA VAL A 265 -19.98 4.64 -2.77
C VAL A 265 -19.95 6.17 -2.62
N LEU A 266 -20.21 6.88 -3.72
CA LEU A 266 -20.28 8.35 -3.72
C LEU A 266 -21.40 8.87 -2.82
N ASP A 267 -22.57 8.22 -2.81
CA ASP A 267 -23.68 8.54 -1.94
C ASP A 267 -23.34 8.32 -0.46
N PHE A 268 -22.69 7.20 -0.14
CA PHE A 268 -22.22 6.92 1.22
C PHE A 268 -21.25 8.00 1.71
N VAL A 269 -20.18 8.27 0.96
CA VAL A 269 -19.18 9.26 1.37
C VAL A 269 -19.74 10.69 1.38
N GLY A 270 -20.62 11.00 0.41
CA GLY A 270 -21.28 12.31 0.26
C GLY A 270 -22.08 12.74 1.48
N GLN A 271 -22.60 11.81 2.28
CA GLN A 271 -23.34 12.11 3.52
C GLN A 271 -22.48 12.84 4.56
N TYR A 272 -21.15 12.64 4.51
CA TYR A 272 -20.17 13.18 5.46
C TYR A 272 -19.44 14.42 4.96
N LEU A 273 -19.63 14.82 3.70
CA LEU A 273 -18.99 16.00 3.08
C LEU A 273 -19.74 17.32 3.32
N LYS A 274 -20.72 17.34 4.21
CA LYS A 274 -21.57 18.52 4.52
C LYS A 274 -20.92 19.48 5.51
#